data_a4b0d8c9c8a0e641de943960cbd75df8
#
_entry.id   a4b0d8c9c8a0e641de943960cbd75df8
#
_cell.length_a   1.000
_cell.length_b   1.000
_cell.length_c   1.000
_cell.angle_alpha   90.00
_cell.angle_beta   90.00
_cell.angle_gamma   90.00
#
_symmetry.space_group_name_H-M   'P 1'
#
loop_
_entity.id
_entity.type
_entity.pdbx_description
1 polymer ?
#
loop_
_entity_poly.entity_id
_entity_poly.type
_entity_poly.pdbx_seq_one_letter_code
_entity_poly.pdbx_strand_id
1 'polypeptide(L)'
;MQKIHKQLAVIGGGPSGVCAAIAAARQGIQTVLITDRPVLGGNSSSEIRVWTRGATGAGNLYGEEMGIWGELKLENLYRNPDASPVFWDDVLLDAVLKEPDLELFLNTEIFSISTHKNGAVACVYGIQQGSERQLEFEANFFIDATGDGTI
;
A
#
# COMPACT_ATOMS: atom_id res chain seq x y z
N MET A 1 3.73 23.48 4.21
CA MET A 1 3.11 22.18 3.91
C MET A 1 3.21 21.94 2.42
N GLN A 2 3.73 20.80 2.00
CA GLN A 2 3.85 20.42 0.60
C GLN A 2 2.54 19.78 0.14
N LYS A 3 2.02 20.21 -1.03
CA LYS A 3 0.80 19.67 -1.62
C LYS A 3 1.10 18.64 -2.69
N ILE A 4 0.39 17.54 -2.64
CA ILE A 4 0.43 16.44 -3.61
C ILE A 4 -0.97 16.27 -4.19
N HIS A 5 -1.10 16.34 -5.52
CA HIS A 5 -2.37 16.12 -6.22
C HIS A 5 -2.31 14.82 -6.99
N LYS A 6 -3.29 13.95 -6.77
CA LYS A 6 -3.45 12.67 -7.46
C LYS A 6 -4.93 12.41 -7.79
N GLN A 7 -5.19 11.43 -8.63
CA GLN A 7 -6.55 10.98 -8.88
C GLN A 7 -7.03 10.06 -7.75
N LEU A 8 -6.11 9.25 -7.19
CA LEU A 8 -6.39 8.31 -6.12
C LEU A 8 -5.32 8.40 -5.02
N ALA A 9 -5.76 8.45 -3.77
CA ALA A 9 -4.91 8.27 -2.60
C ALA A 9 -5.29 6.97 -1.88
N VAL A 10 -4.31 6.08 -1.70
CA VAL A 10 -4.45 4.83 -0.94
C VAL A 10 -3.67 4.99 0.36
N ILE A 11 -4.36 4.87 1.49
CA ILE A 11 -3.78 5.01 2.81
C ILE A 11 -3.69 3.62 3.46
N GLY A 12 -2.46 3.20 3.75
CA GLY A 12 -2.15 1.88 4.28
C GLY A 12 -1.36 1.02 3.28
N GLY A 13 -0.13 0.65 3.67
CA GLY A 13 0.82 -0.14 2.87
C GLY A 13 0.73 -1.65 3.08
N GLY A 14 -0.38 -2.14 3.64
CA GLY A 14 -0.66 -3.58 3.77
C GLY A 14 -0.96 -4.26 2.44
N PRO A 15 -1.20 -5.58 2.41
CA PRO A 15 -1.48 -6.33 1.18
C PRO A 15 -2.59 -5.73 0.33
N SER A 16 -3.69 -5.31 0.96
CA SER A 16 -4.84 -4.70 0.26
C SER A 16 -4.49 -3.35 -0.36
N GLY A 17 -3.78 -2.48 0.37
CA GLY A 17 -3.39 -1.17 -0.13
C GLY A 17 -2.37 -1.26 -1.25
N VAL A 18 -1.37 -2.13 -1.13
CA VAL A 18 -0.38 -2.40 -2.19
C VAL A 18 -1.08 -2.87 -3.47
N CYS A 19 -1.97 -3.87 -3.37
CA CYS A 19 -2.71 -4.39 -4.51
C CYS A 19 -3.63 -3.32 -5.14
N ALA A 20 -4.33 -2.54 -4.32
CA ALA A 20 -5.21 -1.49 -4.81
C ALA A 20 -4.43 -0.39 -5.56
N ALA A 21 -3.29 0.04 -4.99
CA ALA A 21 -2.45 1.05 -5.60
C ALA A 21 -1.83 0.59 -6.93
N ILE A 22 -1.28 -0.63 -6.98
CA ILE A 22 -0.74 -1.22 -8.22
C ILE A 22 -1.85 -1.38 -9.27
N ALA A 23 -3.03 -1.89 -8.87
CA ALA A 23 -4.14 -2.08 -9.79
C ALA A 23 -4.59 -0.76 -10.44
N ALA A 24 -4.70 0.30 -9.65
CA ALA A 24 -5.06 1.63 -10.13
C ALA A 24 -3.99 2.20 -11.08
N ALA A 25 -2.73 2.14 -10.69
CA ALA A 25 -1.61 2.62 -11.52
C ALA A 25 -1.55 1.90 -12.86
N ARG A 26 -1.72 0.58 -12.90
CA ARG A 26 -1.76 -0.21 -14.14
C ARG A 26 -2.94 0.14 -15.06
N GLN A 27 -3.96 0.82 -14.54
CA GLN A 27 -5.06 1.37 -15.32
C GLN A 27 -4.81 2.84 -15.77
N GLY A 28 -3.60 3.37 -15.52
CA GLY A 28 -3.24 4.75 -15.86
C GLY A 28 -3.80 5.79 -14.90
N ILE A 29 -4.20 5.39 -13.69
CA ILE A 29 -4.70 6.30 -12.66
C ILE A 29 -3.51 6.82 -11.85
N GLN A 30 -3.33 8.14 -11.85
CA GLN A 30 -2.30 8.80 -11.05
C GLN A 30 -2.59 8.57 -9.56
N THR A 31 -1.80 7.71 -8.94
CA THR A 31 -2.06 7.17 -7.61
C THR A 31 -0.94 7.55 -6.64
N VAL A 32 -1.28 7.76 -5.38
CA VAL A 32 -0.33 7.81 -4.28
C VAL A 32 -0.64 6.71 -3.27
N LEU A 33 0.39 5.99 -2.84
CA LEU A 33 0.33 5.02 -1.73
C LEU A 33 1.05 5.61 -0.52
N ILE A 34 0.35 5.71 0.60
CA ILE A 34 0.84 6.34 1.82
C ILE A 34 0.81 5.31 2.95
N THR A 35 1.91 5.17 3.67
CA THR A 35 1.98 4.27 4.83
C THR A 35 2.86 4.86 5.93
N ASP A 36 2.46 4.66 7.17
CA ASP A 36 3.18 5.05 8.38
C ASP A 36 4.41 4.20 8.66
N ARG A 37 4.53 3.05 7.96
CA ARG A 37 5.61 2.07 8.16
C ARG A 37 6.79 2.31 7.21
N PRO A 38 8.00 1.88 7.62
CA PRO A 38 9.19 1.95 6.77
C PRO A 38 9.19 0.93 5.63
N VAL A 39 8.33 -0.10 5.72
CA VAL A 39 8.22 -1.19 4.73
C VAL A 39 6.78 -1.45 4.35
N LEU A 40 6.58 -2.02 3.17
CA LEU A 40 5.29 -2.47 2.68
C LEU A 40 4.95 -3.89 3.16
N GLY A 41 3.67 -4.27 3.07
CA GLY A 41 3.22 -5.63 3.38
C GLY A 41 2.46 -5.76 4.70
N GLY A 42 2.41 -4.73 5.54
CA GLY A 42 1.69 -4.76 6.82
C GLY A 42 2.08 -5.97 7.66
N ASN A 43 1.11 -6.81 8.03
CA ASN A 43 1.38 -8.01 8.83
C ASN A 43 2.31 -9.03 8.14
N SER A 44 2.40 -9.03 6.80
CA SER A 44 3.29 -9.93 6.06
C SER A 44 4.72 -9.40 5.94
N SER A 45 4.97 -8.15 6.32
CA SER A 45 6.29 -7.52 6.26
C SER A 45 7.28 -8.15 7.23
N SER A 46 8.56 -7.81 7.08
CA SER A 46 9.63 -8.24 7.98
C SER A 46 9.43 -7.78 9.42
N GLU A 47 8.63 -6.73 9.66
CA GLU A 47 8.34 -6.22 10.99
C GLU A 47 7.48 -7.18 11.82
N ILE A 48 6.46 -7.81 11.19
CA ILE A 48 5.46 -8.65 11.88
C ILE A 48 5.63 -10.14 11.53
N ARG A 49 5.99 -10.44 10.27
CA ARG A 49 6.31 -11.79 9.76
C ARG A 49 5.16 -12.78 9.80
N VAL A 50 3.93 -12.31 9.64
CA VAL A 50 2.76 -13.18 9.48
C VAL A 50 2.53 -13.46 8.00
N TRP A 51 2.96 -14.62 7.55
CA TRP A 51 2.86 -15.03 6.16
C TRP A 51 1.40 -15.17 5.70
N THR A 52 1.08 -14.61 4.53
CA THR A 52 -0.25 -14.72 3.95
C THR A 52 -0.46 -16.06 3.28
N ARG A 53 -1.36 -16.88 3.82
CA ARG A 53 -1.67 -18.21 3.28
C ARG A 53 -2.92 -18.24 2.41
N GLY A 54 -3.84 -17.29 2.60
CA GLY A 54 -5.16 -17.34 1.99
C GLY A 54 -5.98 -18.56 2.49
N ALA A 55 -6.89 -19.03 1.67
CA ALA A 55 -7.74 -20.19 1.96
C ALA A 55 -7.09 -21.53 1.56
N THR A 56 -5.76 -21.57 1.44
CA THR A 56 -5.04 -22.79 1.05
C THR A 56 -5.11 -23.84 2.15
N GLY A 57 -5.58 -25.04 1.81
CA GLY A 57 -5.67 -26.17 2.72
C GLY A 57 -5.88 -27.46 1.98
N ALA A 58 -5.76 -28.60 2.69
CA ALA A 58 -5.99 -29.91 2.11
C ALA A 58 -7.39 -30.01 1.49
N GLY A 59 -7.44 -30.27 0.19
CA GLY A 59 -8.69 -30.37 -0.57
C GLY A 59 -9.22 -29.08 -1.17
N ASN A 60 -8.57 -27.94 -0.93
CA ASN A 60 -8.93 -26.66 -1.54
C ASN A 60 -7.97 -26.29 -2.68
N LEU A 61 -8.20 -26.82 -3.87
CA LEU A 61 -7.32 -26.66 -5.03
C LEU A 61 -7.24 -25.20 -5.53
N TYR A 62 -8.25 -24.39 -5.27
CA TYR A 62 -8.37 -23.01 -5.79
C TYR A 62 -8.39 -21.98 -4.66
N GLY A 63 -7.86 -22.32 -3.49
CA GLY A 63 -7.81 -21.43 -2.35
C GLY A 63 -6.65 -20.42 -2.35
N GLU A 64 -5.86 -20.38 -3.42
CA GLU A 64 -4.75 -19.45 -3.58
C GLU A 64 -5.25 -18.09 -4.09
N GLU A 65 -4.72 -17.01 -3.50
CA GLU A 65 -4.97 -15.67 -4.01
C GLU A 65 -4.32 -15.50 -5.38
N MET A 66 -5.13 -15.06 -6.33
CA MET A 66 -4.72 -14.79 -7.71
C MET A 66 -4.53 -13.28 -7.93
N GLY A 67 -4.29 -12.88 -9.17
CA GLY A 67 -4.09 -11.48 -9.52
C GLY A 67 -2.77 -10.93 -9.01
N ILE A 68 -2.76 -9.64 -8.64
CA ILE A 68 -1.53 -8.92 -8.24
C ILE A 68 -0.87 -9.60 -7.05
N TRP A 69 -1.63 -10.01 -6.05
CA TRP A 69 -1.04 -10.68 -4.88
C TRP A 69 -0.40 -12.02 -5.23
N GLY A 70 -1.04 -12.80 -6.10
CA GLY A 70 -0.47 -14.03 -6.64
C GLY A 70 0.81 -13.78 -7.44
N GLU A 71 0.82 -12.74 -8.28
CA GLU A 71 2.01 -12.30 -9.02
C GLU A 71 3.18 -11.97 -8.06
N LEU A 72 2.93 -11.19 -7.01
CA LEU A 72 3.93 -10.83 -5.99
C LEU A 72 4.47 -12.06 -5.25
N LYS A 73 3.61 -13.01 -4.92
CA LYS A 73 4.01 -14.28 -4.29
C LYS A 73 4.87 -15.14 -5.21
N LEU A 74 4.55 -15.20 -6.51
CA LEU A 74 5.37 -15.92 -7.50
C LEU A 74 6.73 -15.25 -7.69
N GLU A 75 6.77 -13.93 -7.76
CA GLU A 75 8.02 -13.18 -7.84
C GLU A 75 8.89 -13.41 -6.60
N ASN A 76 8.28 -13.40 -5.42
CA ASN A 76 8.97 -13.73 -4.17
C ASN A 76 9.52 -15.16 -4.18
N LEU A 77 8.73 -16.13 -4.61
CA LEU A 77 9.18 -17.53 -4.68
C LEU A 77 10.40 -17.70 -5.60
N TYR A 78 10.44 -16.95 -6.70
CA TYR A 78 11.55 -16.98 -7.65
C TYR A 78 12.79 -16.27 -7.13
N ARG A 79 12.64 -15.08 -6.55
CA ARG A 79 13.76 -14.21 -6.14
C ARG A 79 14.26 -14.47 -4.73
N ASN A 80 13.47 -15.10 -3.88
CA ASN A 80 13.70 -15.27 -2.44
C ASN A 80 13.65 -16.75 -2.03
N PRO A 81 14.59 -17.59 -2.52
CA PRO A 81 14.55 -19.03 -2.25
C PRO A 81 14.73 -19.38 -0.78
N ASP A 82 15.36 -18.50 0.00
CA ASP A 82 15.57 -18.67 1.44
C ASP A 82 14.38 -18.20 2.30
N ALA A 83 13.32 -17.71 1.65
CA ALA A 83 12.12 -17.18 2.31
C ALA A 83 12.44 -16.09 3.37
N SER A 84 13.42 -15.22 3.10
CA SER A 84 13.78 -14.10 3.96
C SER A 84 12.65 -13.09 4.03
N PRO A 85 12.16 -12.73 5.23
CA PRO A 85 11.14 -11.70 5.37
C PRO A 85 11.58 -10.31 4.88
N VAL A 86 12.86 -9.99 5.05
CA VAL A 86 13.43 -8.72 4.58
C VAL A 86 13.44 -8.66 3.05
N PHE A 87 13.77 -9.76 2.40
CA PHE A 87 13.75 -9.81 0.93
C PHE A 87 12.31 -9.75 0.38
N TRP A 88 11.33 -10.20 1.15
CA TRP A 88 9.92 -10.01 0.82
C TRP A 88 9.52 -8.52 0.77
N ASP A 89 10.01 -7.72 1.72
CA ASP A 89 9.81 -6.26 1.70
C ASP A 89 10.36 -5.63 0.42
N ASP A 90 11.56 -6.08 -0.03
CA ASP A 90 12.18 -5.63 -1.27
C ASP A 90 11.34 -6.00 -2.51
N VAL A 91 10.74 -7.18 -2.53
CA VAL A 91 9.86 -7.61 -3.63
C VAL A 91 8.64 -6.68 -3.73
N LEU A 92 8.02 -6.34 -2.60
CA LEU A 92 6.87 -5.44 -2.57
C LEU A 92 7.26 -4.02 -2.97
N LEU A 93 8.38 -3.53 -2.47
CA LEU A 93 8.90 -2.20 -2.80
C LEU A 93 9.21 -2.08 -4.29
N ASP A 94 9.92 -3.05 -4.85
CA ASP A 94 10.23 -3.12 -6.29
C ASP A 94 8.97 -3.10 -7.16
N ALA A 95 7.94 -3.86 -6.76
CA ALA A 95 6.70 -3.91 -7.50
C ALA A 95 5.99 -2.57 -7.54
N VAL A 96 5.97 -1.85 -6.43
CA VAL A 96 5.39 -0.51 -6.33
C VAL A 96 6.20 0.51 -7.14
N LEU A 97 7.54 0.49 -7.01
CA LEU A 97 8.41 1.45 -7.69
C LEU A 97 8.48 1.26 -9.22
N LYS A 98 8.12 0.09 -9.73
CA LYS A 98 8.04 -0.19 -11.18
C LYS A 98 6.83 0.45 -11.85
N GLU A 99 5.80 0.82 -11.09
CA GLU A 99 4.58 1.40 -11.65
C GLU A 99 4.76 2.92 -11.87
N PRO A 100 4.78 3.41 -13.12
CA PRO A 100 5.11 4.81 -13.41
C PRO A 100 4.07 5.81 -12.89
N ASP A 101 2.83 5.37 -12.73
CA ASP A 101 1.71 6.18 -12.25
C ASP A 101 1.47 6.06 -10.74
N LEU A 102 2.42 5.46 -10.00
CA LEU A 102 2.33 5.25 -8.55
C LEU A 102 3.46 5.97 -7.82
N GLU A 103 3.10 6.89 -6.94
CA GLU A 103 4.04 7.56 -6.03
C GLU A 103 3.91 6.98 -4.63
N LEU A 104 5.03 6.70 -3.97
CA LEU A 104 5.09 6.06 -2.65
C LEU A 104 5.59 7.01 -1.58
N PHE A 105 4.87 7.06 -0.45
CA PHE A 105 5.27 7.75 0.77
C PHE A 105 5.35 6.77 1.93
N LEU A 106 6.56 6.32 2.26
CA LEU A 106 6.85 5.55 3.47
C LEU A 106 7.01 6.48 4.69
N ASN A 107 6.90 5.92 5.89
CA ASN A 107 7.04 6.64 7.16
C ASN A 107 6.15 7.89 7.23
N THR A 108 4.96 7.83 6.64
CA THR A 108 4.06 8.96 6.55
C THR A 108 2.75 8.64 7.24
N GLU A 109 2.60 9.21 8.43
CA GLU A 109 1.40 9.07 9.26
C GLU A 109 0.35 10.09 8.83
N ILE A 110 -0.88 9.61 8.53
CA ILE A 110 -2.03 10.47 8.31
C ILE A 110 -2.68 10.76 9.67
N PHE A 111 -2.77 12.03 10.03
CA PHE A 111 -3.27 12.47 11.34
C PHE A 111 -4.57 13.28 11.26
N SER A 112 -4.98 13.70 10.08
CA SER A 112 -6.20 14.50 9.92
C SER A 112 -6.75 14.41 8.50
N ILE A 113 -8.05 14.66 8.38
CA ILE A 113 -8.75 14.77 7.08
C ILE A 113 -9.50 16.11 7.03
N SER A 114 -9.77 16.57 5.81
CA SER A 114 -10.78 17.58 5.57
C SER A 114 -11.85 17.05 4.61
N THR A 115 -13.06 17.56 4.76
CA THR A 115 -14.21 17.14 3.96
C THR A 115 -14.86 18.32 3.24
N HIS A 116 -15.44 18.04 2.09
CA HIS A 116 -16.35 18.96 1.43
C HIS A 116 -17.66 19.11 2.21
N LYS A 117 -18.47 20.11 1.84
CA LYS A 117 -19.79 20.37 2.46
C LYS A 117 -20.77 19.18 2.36
N ASN A 118 -20.57 18.32 1.40
CA ASN A 118 -21.36 17.10 1.18
C ASN A 118 -20.87 15.87 1.97
N GLY A 119 -19.83 16.03 2.79
CA GLY A 119 -19.23 14.97 3.58
C GLY A 119 -18.16 14.12 2.86
N ALA A 120 -17.93 14.33 1.56
CA ALA A 120 -16.86 13.63 0.87
C ALA A 120 -15.48 14.12 1.32
N VAL A 121 -14.50 13.23 1.43
CA VAL A 121 -13.11 13.58 1.76
C VAL A 121 -12.54 14.48 0.66
N ALA A 122 -11.98 15.61 1.07
CA ALA A 122 -11.34 16.59 0.19
C ALA A 122 -9.83 16.38 0.12
N CYS A 123 -9.20 16.24 1.28
CA CYS A 123 -7.78 15.92 1.39
C CYS A 123 -7.46 15.24 2.73
N VAL A 124 -6.29 14.62 2.79
CA VAL A 124 -5.72 14.07 4.02
C VAL A 124 -4.40 14.77 4.34
N TYR A 125 -4.12 14.92 5.63
CA TYR A 125 -2.92 15.57 6.12
C TYR A 125 -2.01 14.56 6.79
N GLY A 126 -0.75 14.55 6.39
CA GLY A 126 0.25 13.63 6.90
C GLY A 126 1.53 14.33 7.36
N ILE A 127 2.26 13.63 8.21
CA ILE A 127 3.62 13.97 8.59
C ILE A 127 4.55 12.83 8.24
N GLN A 128 5.60 13.11 7.47
CA GLN A 128 6.63 12.13 7.15
C GLN A 128 7.68 12.14 8.26
N GLN A 129 7.71 11.04 9.01
CA GLN A 129 8.64 10.86 10.13
C GLN A 129 10.09 10.84 9.65
N GLY A 130 10.99 11.29 10.50
CA GLY A 130 12.42 11.41 10.19
C GLY A 130 12.80 12.65 9.39
N SER A 131 11.92 13.13 8.51
CA SER A 131 12.08 14.41 7.80
C SER A 131 11.19 15.53 8.35
N GLU A 132 10.22 15.17 9.16
CA GLU A 132 9.19 16.06 9.73
C GLU A 132 8.43 16.90 8.69
N ARG A 133 8.42 16.43 7.44
CA ARG A 133 7.71 17.09 6.35
C ARG A 133 6.21 16.99 6.56
N GLN A 134 5.54 18.12 6.56
CA GLN A 134 4.08 18.16 6.55
C GLN A 134 3.57 18.12 5.12
N LEU A 135 2.68 17.18 4.85
CA LEU A 135 2.15 16.85 3.54
C LEU A 135 0.64 17.00 3.53
N GLU A 136 0.11 17.50 2.42
CA GLU A 136 -1.32 17.57 2.13
C GLU A 136 -1.57 16.80 0.83
N PHE A 137 -2.36 15.74 0.91
CA PHE A 137 -2.70 14.90 -0.24
C PHE A 137 -4.15 15.19 -0.66
N GLU A 138 -4.29 15.79 -1.83
CA GLU A 138 -5.57 16.02 -2.48
C GLU A 138 -5.81 14.94 -3.54
N ALA A 139 -7.00 14.32 -3.54
CA ALA A 139 -7.35 13.32 -4.53
C ALA A 139 -8.85 13.33 -4.84
N ASN A 140 -9.21 12.76 -5.99
CA ASN A 140 -10.61 12.59 -6.36
C ASN A 140 -11.27 11.45 -5.56
N PHE A 141 -10.47 10.43 -5.21
CA PHE A 141 -10.92 9.26 -4.45
C PHE A 141 -9.88 8.89 -3.39
N PHE A 142 -10.36 8.33 -2.31
CA PHE A 142 -9.55 7.85 -1.19
C PHE A 142 -9.93 6.41 -0.88
N ILE A 143 -8.92 5.57 -0.63
CA ILE A 143 -9.08 4.20 -0.14
C ILE A 143 -8.44 4.13 1.25
N ASP A 144 -9.24 3.81 2.25
CA ASP A 144 -8.74 3.42 3.57
C ASP A 144 -8.38 1.94 3.55
N ALA A 145 -7.08 1.65 3.62
CA ALA A 145 -6.49 0.32 3.71
C ALA A 145 -5.62 0.18 4.98
N THR A 146 -5.86 1.05 5.98
CA THR A 146 -5.09 1.07 7.23
C THR A 146 -5.30 -0.18 8.08
N GLY A 147 -6.46 -0.82 7.94
CA GLY A 147 -6.88 -1.94 8.79
C GLY A 147 -7.53 -1.50 10.11
N ASP A 148 -7.32 -0.25 10.49
CA ASP A 148 -7.80 0.31 11.76
C ASP A 148 -8.97 1.29 11.56
N GLY A 149 -9.27 1.65 10.31
CA GLY A 149 -10.28 2.67 9.99
C GLY A 149 -9.85 4.05 10.47
N THR A 150 -8.61 4.43 10.16
CA THR A 150 -8.01 5.68 10.66
C THR A 150 -8.60 6.92 9.99
N ILE A 151 -9.19 6.80 8.80
CA ILE A 151 -9.80 7.89 8.02
C ILE A 151 -11.23 7.61 7.62
#